data_9db34a88c01658fb3db6e95c2c45caf9
#
_entry.id   9db34a88c01658fb3db6e95c2c45caf9
#
_cell.length_a   1.000
_cell.length_b   1.000
_cell.length_c   1.000
_cell.angle_alpha   90.00
_cell.angle_beta   90.00
_cell.angle_gamma   90.00
#
_symmetry.space_group_name_H-M   'P 1'
#
loop_
_entity.id
_entity.type
_entity.pdbx_description
1 polymer ?
#
loop_
_entity_poly.entity_id
_entity_poly.type
_entity_poly.pdbx_seq_one_letter_code
_entity_poly.pdbx_strand_id
1 'polypeptide(L)' 'MNVFEAVKQSVTTRQAAEHFGIRVGRNGMCVCPFHADKNPSMKVDRRFHCFGCQADGDVIDFVSRL' A
#
# COMPACT_ATOMS: atom_id res chain seq x y z
N MET A 1 -20.82 4.76 11.14
CA MET A 1 -19.47 4.47 10.62
C MET A 1 -18.86 3.38 11.46
N ASN A 2 -18.30 2.34 10.84
CA ASN A 2 -17.61 1.27 11.56
C ASN A 2 -16.10 1.54 11.61
N VAL A 3 -15.37 0.71 12.35
CA VAL A 3 -13.91 0.87 12.54
C VAL A 3 -13.16 0.83 11.19
N PHE A 4 -13.57 -0.05 10.29
CA PHE A 4 -12.90 -0.19 8.99
C PHE A 4 -13.06 1.06 8.14
N GLU A 5 -14.24 1.66 8.13
CA GLU A 5 -14.48 2.90 7.40
C GLU A 5 -13.68 4.05 7.99
N ALA A 6 -13.58 4.12 9.31
CA ALA A 6 -12.78 5.15 9.98
C ALA A 6 -11.31 5.05 9.59
N VAL A 7 -10.76 3.83 9.55
CA VAL A 7 -9.37 3.60 9.15
C VAL A 7 -9.18 4.00 7.69
N LYS A 8 -10.06 3.60 6.78
CA LYS A 8 -9.95 3.94 5.36
C LYS A 8 -10.00 5.44 5.11
N GLN A 9 -10.75 6.18 5.91
CA GLN A 9 -10.86 7.63 5.79
C GLN A 9 -9.68 8.37 6.41
N SER A 10 -9.09 7.81 7.46
CA SER A 10 -8.05 8.47 8.24
C SER A 10 -6.64 8.12 7.79
N VAL A 11 -6.43 6.94 7.21
CA VAL A 11 -5.12 6.43 6.87
C VAL A 11 -5.10 6.00 5.40
N THR A 12 -4.14 6.54 4.65
CA THR A 12 -3.92 6.12 3.26
C THR A 12 -2.99 4.90 3.24
N THR A 13 -3.00 4.15 2.14
CA THR A 13 -2.07 3.04 1.94
C THR A 13 -0.62 3.54 1.95
N ARG A 14 -0.37 4.74 1.42
CA ARG A 14 0.96 5.36 1.47
C ARG A 14 1.43 5.55 2.91
N GLN A 15 0.57 6.07 3.78
CA GLN A 15 0.90 6.25 5.19
C GLN A 15 1.18 4.92 5.88
N ALA A 16 0.37 3.89 5.58
CA ALA A 16 0.59 2.56 6.12
C ALA A 16 1.93 1.98 5.66
N ALA A 17 2.26 2.13 4.38
CA ALA A 17 3.52 1.65 3.83
C ALA A 17 4.71 2.31 4.54
N GLU A 18 4.67 3.62 4.71
CA GLU A 18 5.73 4.35 5.40
C GLU A 18 5.86 3.92 6.87
N HIS A 19 4.75 3.66 7.54
CA HIS A 19 4.72 3.18 8.91
C HIS A 19 5.44 1.83 9.07
N PHE A 20 5.31 0.96 8.08
CA PHE A 20 5.98 -0.34 8.09
C PHE A 20 7.41 -0.30 7.51
N GLY A 21 7.93 0.89 7.28
CA GLY A 21 9.31 1.04 6.82
C GLY A 21 9.50 0.87 5.32
N ILE A 22 8.42 0.85 4.56
CA ILE A 22 8.49 0.77 3.10
C ILE A 22 8.73 2.16 2.55
N ARG A 23 9.81 2.31 1.78
CA ARG A 23 10.17 3.60 1.20
C ARG A 23 9.31 3.89 -0.03
N VAL A 24 8.54 4.97 0.02
CA VAL A 24 7.65 5.39 -1.06
C VAL A 24 8.25 6.63 -1.72
N GLY A 25 8.38 6.60 -3.04
CA GLY A 25 8.88 7.73 -3.81
C GLY A 25 7.85 8.86 -3.93
N ARG A 26 8.28 9.99 -4.49
CA ARG A 26 7.40 11.15 -4.68
C ARG A 26 6.21 10.85 -5.58
N ASN A 27 6.40 9.95 -6.53
CA ASN A 27 5.35 9.53 -7.46
C ASN A 27 4.40 8.48 -6.86
N GLY A 28 4.58 8.12 -5.59
CA GLY A 28 3.76 7.11 -4.93
C GLY A 28 4.16 5.67 -5.23
N MET A 29 5.31 5.47 -5.89
CA MET A 29 5.78 4.12 -6.25
C MET A 29 6.72 3.57 -5.19
N CYS A 30 6.61 2.27 -4.95
CA CYS A 30 7.49 1.57 -4.01
C CYS A 30 7.73 0.13 -4.50
N VAL A 31 8.73 -0.52 -3.89
CA VAL A 31 8.97 -1.94 -4.11
C VAL A 31 7.84 -2.73 -3.46
N CYS A 32 7.24 -3.65 -4.20
CA CYS A 32 6.12 -4.44 -3.70
C CYS A 32 6.59 -5.41 -2.61
N PRO A 33 5.97 -5.40 -1.42
CA PRO A 33 6.35 -6.30 -0.34
C PRO A 33 5.74 -7.70 -0.47
N PHE A 34 4.87 -7.92 -1.46
CA PHE A 34 4.09 -9.16 -1.58
C PHE A 34 4.74 -10.18 -2.53
N HIS A 35 5.82 -9.79 -3.21
CA HIS A 35 6.60 -10.71 -4.05
C HIS A 35 8.05 -10.23 -4.10
N ALA A 36 8.94 -11.08 -4.61
CA ALA A 36 10.33 -10.70 -4.79
C ALA A 36 10.44 -9.65 -5.90
N ASP A 37 10.71 -8.42 -5.52
CA ASP A 37 10.71 -7.28 -6.42
C ASP A 37 11.96 -6.45 -6.19
N LYS A 38 12.65 -6.09 -7.26
CA LYS A 38 13.87 -5.28 -7.20
C LYS A 38 13.64 -3.85 -7.65
N ASN A 39 12.54 -3.59 -8.34
CA ASN A 39 12.21 -2.28 -8.88
C ASN A 39 10.87 -1.81 -8.34
N PRO A 40 10.67 -0.49 -8.19
CA PRO A 40 9.38 0.02 -7.76
C PRO A 40 8.29 -0.33 -8.79
N SER A 41 7.41 -1.26 -8.43
CA SER A 41 6.34 -1.71 -9.30
C SER A 41 4.96 -1.59 -8.65
N MET A 42 4.88 -1.12 -7.40
CA MET A 42 3.61 -0.93 -6.71
C MET A 42 3.36 0.55 -6.48
N LYS A 43 2.17 0.99 -6.86
CA LYS A 43 1.72 2.35 -6.58
C LYS A 43 0.86 2.32 -5.31
N VAL A 44 1.17 3.23 -4.38
CA VAL A 44 0.39 3.39 -3.16
C VAL A 44 -0.09 4.83 -3.05
N ASP A 45 -1.37 4.98 -2.74
CA ASP A 45 -2.01 6.25 -2.49
C ASP A 45 -3.12 5.96 -1.48
N ARG A 46 -4.36 6.26 -1.77
CA ARG A 46 -5.50 5.83 -0.95
C ARG A 46 -5.69 4.33 -1.03
N ARG A 47 -5.38 3.73 -2.18
CA ARG A 47 -5.39 2.30 -2.43
C ARG A 47 -4.01 1.90 -2.92
N PHE A 48 -3.76 0.61 -3.07
CA PHE A 48 -2.52 0.14 -3.67
C PHE A 48 -2.79 -0.74 -4.88
N HIS A 49 -1.83 -0.75 -5.80
CA HIS A 49 -1.85 -1.63 -6.96
C HIS A 49 -0.42 -1.97 -7.36
N CYS A 50 -0.10 -3.26 -7.43
CA CYS A 50 1.19 -3.72 -7.93
C CYS A 50 1.07 -4.13 -9.38
N PHE A 51 1.81 -3.47 -10.25
CA PHE A 51 1.81 -3.79 -11.68
C PHE A 51 2.58 -5.08 -11.99
N GLY A 52 3.39 -5.55 -11.07
CA GLY A 52 4.15 -6.78 -11.23
C GLY A 52 3.38 -8.04 -10.89
N CYS A 53 2.71 -8.09 -9.74
CA CYS A 53 1.98 -9.27 -9.29
C CYS A 53 0.46 -9.09 -9.26
N GLN A 54 -0.03 -7.94 -9.70
CA GLN A 54 -1.47 -7.61 -9.77
C GLN A 54 -2.18 -7.55 -8.42
N ALA A 55 -1.43 -7.47 -7.31
CA ALA A 55 -2.02 -7.27 -6.00
C ALA A 55 -2.63 -5.87 -5.92
N ASP A 56 -3.85 -5.76 -5.44
CA ASP A 56 -4.49 -4.46 -5.24
C ASP A 56 -5.47 -4.51 -4.07
N GLY A 57 -5.90 -3.35 -3.63
CA GLY A 57 -6.86 -3.23 -2.55
C GLY A 57 -6.77 -1.87 -1.87
N ASP A 58 -7.44 -1.77 -0.73
CA ASP A 58 -7.39 -0.57 0.12
C ASP A 58 -6.36 -0.76 1.25
N VAL A 59 -6.33 0.22 2.18
CA VAL A 59 -5.38 0.18 3.29
C VAL A 59 -5.59 -1.05 4.18
N ILE A 60 -6.82 -1.48 4.37
CA ILE A 60 -7.12 -2.67 5.19
C ILE A 60 -6.52 -3.92 4.52
N ASP A 61 -6.73 -4.06 3.22
CA ASP A 61 -6.17 -5.19 2.46
C ASP A 61 -4.64 -5.17 2.51
N PHE A 62 -4.05 -3.98 2.41
CA PHE A 62 -2.60 -3.81 2.44
C PHE A 62 -2.02 -4.31 3.76
N VAL A 63 -2.55 -3.82 4.87
CA VAL A 63 -2.06 -4.20 6.20
C VAL A 63 -2.30 -5.68 6.48
N SER A 64 -3.43 -6.21 6.03
CA SER A 64 -3.76 -7.63 6.23
C SER A 64 -2.80 -8.58 5.52
N ARG A 65 -2.20 -8.14 4.42
CA ARG A 65 -1.25 -8.95 3.64
C ARG A 65 0.18 -8.86 4.16
N LEU A 66 0.47 -7.87 4.97
CA LEU A 66 1.80 -7.70 5.57
C LEU A 66 1.99 -8.58 6.83
#